data_180f54f044448f8d8e829d78ab204cb2
#
_entry.id   180f54f044448f8d8e829d78ab204cb2
#
_cell.length_a   1.000
_cell.length_b   1.000
_cell.length_c   1.000
_cell.angle_alpha   90.00
_cell.angle_beta   90.00
_cell.angle_gamma   90.00
#
_symmetry.space_group_name_H-M   'P 1'
#
loop_
_entity.id
_entity.type
_entity.pdbx_description
1 polymer ?
#
loop_
_entity_poly.entity_id
_entity_poly.type
_entity_poly.pdbx_seq_one_letter_code
_entity_poly.pdbx_strand_id
1 'polypeptide(L)'
;GITRGTAREHFVRATLESLAYQTYDVLKVMEQDAAMEIKSIRVDGGASANNLLMQFQADITEKQVVRPSVIETTGLGAAYLAGLATGYWKDKKDIIKNSTIERKFENKMDSEKVQKYIKGWHRAVKCALVYADEE
;
A
#
# COMPACT_ATOMS: atom_id res chain seq x y z
N GLY A 1 12.61 -14.12 14.88
CA GLY A 1 11.99 -14.54 16.11
C GLY A 1 12.13 -13.53 17.24
N ILE A 2 11.39 -13.77 18.31
CA ILE A 2 11.42 -12.94 19.51
C ILE A 2 12.68 -13.29 20.32
N THR A 3 13.38 -12.27 20.79
CA THR A 3 14.57 -12.39 21.64
C THR A 3 14.44 -11.48 22.87
N ARG A 4 15.41 -11.55 23.81
CA ARG A 4 15.44 -10.64 24.98
C ARG A 4 15.54 -9.15 24.60
N GLY A 5 16.05 -8.83 23.41
CA GLY A 5 16.13 -7.46 22.90
C GLY A 5 14.85 -7.00 22.14
N THR A 6 13.83 -7.86 22.04
CA THR A 6 12.58 -7.49 21.37
C THR A 6 11.74 -6.61 22.28
N ALA A 7 11.46 -5.38 21.82
CA ALA A 7 10.66 -4.39 22.53
C ALA A 7 9.34 -4.12 21.79
N ARG A 8 8.43 -3.36 22.41
CA ARG A 8 7.12 -3.02 21.87
C ARG A 8 7.18 -2.43 20.46
N GLU A 9 8.16 -1.59 20.20
CA GLU A 9 8.38 -0.89 18.92
C GLU A 9 8.62 -1.87 17.77
N HIS A 10 9.24 -3.01 18.05
CA HIS A 10 9.46 -4.06 17.06
C HIS A 10 8.15 -4.71 16.62
N PHE A 11 7.19 -4.92 17.54
CA PHE A 11 5.87 -5.45 17.21
C PHE A 11 5.07 -4.45 16.37
N VAL A 12 5.04 -3.18 16.80
CA VAL A 12 4.34 -2.12 16.05
C VAL A 12 4.91 -2.01 14.64
N ARG A 13 6.23 -2.01 14.51
CA ARG A 13 6.90 -1.95 13.21
C ARG A 13 6.58 -3.17 12.35
N ALA A 14 6.66 -4.37 12.90
CA ALA A 14 6.36 -5.60 12.18
C ALA A 14 4.90 -5.61 11.67
N THR A 15 3.96 -5.10 12.47
CA THR A 15 2.56 -4.96 12.05
C THR A 15 2.42 -4.00 10.88
N LEU A 16 3.07 -2.83 10.91
CA LEU A 16 3.04 -1.89 9.79
C LEU A 16 3.71 -2.47 8.54
N GLU A 17 4.86 -3.10 8.69
CA GLU A 17 5.57 -3.74 7.58
C GLU A 17 4.77 -4.87 6.94
N SER A 18 4.01 -5.64 7.73
CA SER A 18 3.18 -6.73 7.23
C SER A 18 2.11 -6.26 6.24
N LEU A 19 1.55 -5.06 6.42
CA LEU A 19 0.58 -4.47 5.49
C LEU A 19 1.22 -4.21 4.11
N ALA A 20 2.46 -3.72 4.10
CA ALA A 20 3.18 -3.48 2.86
C ALA A 20 3.56 -4.78 2.13
N TYR A 21 3.96 -5.82 2.88
CA TYR A 21 4.25 -7.14 2.29
C TYR A 21 3.00 -7.79 1.68
N GLN A 22 1.86 -7.74 2.38
CA GLN A 22 0.59 -8.25 1.84
C GLN A 22 0.18 -7.50 0.57
N THR A 23 0.35 -6.18 0.55
CA THR A 23 0.12 -5.37 -0.66
C THR A 23 1.05 -5.80 -1.80
N TYR A 24 2.32 -6.07 -1.51
CA TYR A 24 3.28 -6.58 -2.50
C TYR A 24 2.80 -7.89 -3.11
N ASP A 25 2.38 -8.86 -2.29
CA ASP A 25 1.92 -10.17 -2.77
C ASP A 25 0.71 -10.03 -3.70
N VAL A 26 -0.27 -9.20 -3.32
CA VAL A 26 -1.46 -8.92 -4.15
C VAL A 26 -1.07 -8.26 -5.47
N LEU A 27 -0.20 -7.26 -5.44
CA LEU A 27 0.24 -6.56 -6.65
C LEU A 27 0.98 -7.49 -7.61
N LYS A 28 1.79 -8.43 -7.09
CA LYS A 28 2.48 -9.41 -7.92
C LYS A 28 1.51 -10.35 -8.65
N VAL A 29 0.47 -10.80 -7.97
CA VAL A 29 -0.58 -11.61 -8.61
C VAL A 29 -1.33 -10.78 -9.65
N MET A 30 -1.70 -9.54 -9.35
CA MET A 30 -2.37 -8.65 -10.30
C MET A 30 -1.53 -8.38 -11.55
N GLU A 31 -0.21 -8.15 -11.40
CA GLU A 31 0.71 -7.97 -12.53
C GLU A 31 0.79 -9.22 -13.41
N GLN A 32 0.81 -10.41 -12.79
CA GLN A 32 0.84 -11.69 -13.50
C GLN A 32 -0.45 -11.94 -14.26
N ASP A 33 -1.60 -11.77 -13.62
CA ASP A 33 -2.91 -12.03 -14.21
C ASP A 33 -3.25 -11.05 -15.34
N ALA A 34 -2.88 -9.78 -15.16
CA ALA A 34 -3.13 -8.75 -16.17
C ALA A 34 -2.07 -8.71 -17.28
N ALA A 35 -0.95 -9.43 -17.14
CA ALA A 35 0.24 -9.33 -18.00
C ALA A 35 0.69 -7.87 -18.20
N MET A 36 0.59 -7.06 -17.16
CA MET A 36 0.89 -5.62 -17.17
C MET A 36 1.71 -5.22 -15.95
N GLU A 37 2.66 -4.31 -16.16
CA GLU A 37 3.40 -3.70 -15.06
C GLU A 37 2.61 -2.56 -14.40
N ILE A 38 2.44 -2.63 -13.09
CA ILE A 38 1.88 -1.54 -12.28
C ILE A 38 3.00 -0.56 -11.95
N LYS A 39 2.89 0.68 -12.43
CA LYS A 39 3.90 1.73 -12.21
C LYS A 39 3.68 2.53 -10.93
N SER A 40 2.44 2.70 -10.51
CA SER A 40 2.09 3.48 -9.35
C SER A 40 0.86 2.94 -8.63
N ILE A 41 0.80 3.17 -7.32
CA ILE A 41 -0.28 2.76 -6.43
C ILE A 41 -0.88 4.02 -5.84
N ARG A 42 -2.18 4.21 -6.00
CA ARG A 42 -2.90 5.25 -5.25
C ARG A 42 -3.41 4.65 -3.94
N VAL A 43 -3.20 5.39 -2.85
CA VAL A 43 -3.55 4.94 -1.50
C VAL A 43 -4.56 5.88 -0.87
N ASP A 44 -5.46 5.32 -0.05
CA ASP A 44 -6.47 6.06 0.68
C ASP A 44 -6.74 5.44 2.06
N GLY A 45 -7.69 6.03 2.77
CA GLY A 45 -8.06 5.61 4.13
C GLY A 45 -7.04 6.03 5.19
N GLY A 46 -7.41 5.83 6.46
CA GLY A 46 -6.65 6.30 7.63
C GLY A 46 -5.20 5.78 7.69
N ALA A 47 -4.94 4.55 7.26
CA ALA A 47 -3.60 3.97 7.26
C ALA A 47 -2.64 4.70 6.32
N SER A 48 -3.15 5.30 5.24
CA SER A 48 -2.34 6.04 4.27
C SER A 48 -1.72 7.32 4.85
N ALA A 49 -2.24 7.83 5.97
CA ALA A 49 -1.66 8.97 6.69
C ALA A 49 -0.28 8.65 7.31
N ASN A 50 0.04 7.38 7.51
CA ASN A 50 1.30 6.94 8.10
C ASN A 50 2.45 6.99 7.07
N ASN A 51 3.33 7.98 7.20
CA ASN A 51 4.45 8.17 6.27
C ASN A 51 5.47 7.03 6.29
N LEU A 52 5.67 6.37 7.44
CA LEU A 52 6.59 5.23 7.54
C LEU A 52 6.06 4.05 6.72
N LEU A 53 4.76 3.75 6.88
CA LEU A 53 4.10 2.70 6.11
C LEU A 53 4.14 2.99 4.61
N MET A 54 3.80 4.22 4.20
CA MET A 54 3.78 4.61 2.78
C MET A 54 5.17 4.54 2.14
N GLN A 55 6.21 4.99 2.86
CA GLN A 55 7.59 4.88 2.37
C GLN A 55 8.01 3.42 2.27
N PHE A 56 7.75 2.62 3.30
CA PHE A 56 8.09 1.20 3.29
C PHE A 56 7.32 0.43 2.20
N GLN A 57 6.06 0.79 1.95
CA GLN A 57 5.28 0.23 0.85
C GLN A 57 5.88 0.56 -0.52
N ALA A 58 6.31 1.83 -0.74
CA ALA A 58 7.01 2.20 -1.96
C ALA A 58 8.33 1.43 -2.12
N ASP A 59 9.06 1.24 -1.02
CA ASP A 59 10.33 0.50 -1.02
C ASP A 59 10.13 -0.99 -1.37
N ILE A 60 9.20 -1.68 -0.70
CA ILE A 60 8.98 -3.12 -0.88
C ILE A 60 8.33 -3.45 -2.22
N THR A 61 7.43 -2.61 -2.71
CA THR A 61 6.78 -2.83 -4.00
C THR A 61 7.61 -2.36 -5.19
N GLU A 62 8.65 -1.55 -4.94
CA GLU A 62 9.44 -0.83 -5.97
C GLU A 62 8.54 0.01 -6.90
N LYS A 63 7.40 0.48 -6.37
CA LYS A 63 6.40 1.28 -7.10
C LYS A 63 6.25 2.66 -6.45
N GLN A 64 5.91 3.67 -7.26
CA GLN A 64 5.53 4.96 -6.72
C GLN A 64 4.22 4.82 -5.93
N VAL A 65 4.19 5.26 -4.68
CA VAL A 65 2.97 5.37 -3.88
C VAL A 65 2.50 6.82 -3.87
N VAL A 66 1.24 7.04 -4.29
CA VAL A 66 0.65 8.37 -4.47
C VAL A 66 -0.48 8.54 -3.47
N ARG A 67 -0.31 9.49 -2.53
CA ARG A 67 -1.33 9.86 -1.56
C ARG A 67 -2.06 11.13 -2.01
N PRO A 68 -3.40 11.10 -2.18
CA PRO A 68 -4.17 12.29 -2.47
C PRO A 68 -4.29 13.18 -1.23
N SER A 69 -4.65 14.45 -1.42
CA SER A 69 -4.89 15.39 -0.32
C SER A 69 -6.11 15.01 0.52
N VAL A 70 -7.11 14.40 -0.10
CA VAL A 70 -8.28 13.85 0.58
C VAL A 70 -8.11 12.34 0.64
N ILE A 71 -7.93 11.79 1.84
CA ILE A 71 -7.72 10.36 2.07
C ILE A 71 -9.01 9.58 2.30
N GLU A 72 -10.14 10.26 2.52
CA GLU A 72 -11.48 9.66 2.64
C GLU A 72 -12.15 9.60 1.27
N THR A 73 -11.71 8.66 0.43
CA THR A 73 -12.13 8.59 -0.97
C THR A 73 -13.53 8.02 -1.16
N THR A 74 -14.04 7.23 -0.22
CA THR A 74 -15.40 6.66 -0.31
C THR A 74 -16.46 7.76 -0.27
N GLY A 75 -16.41 8.64 0.73
CA GLY A 75 -17.32 9.78 0.83
C GLY A 75 -17.13 10.76 -0.31
N LEU A 76 -15.90 11.01 -0.72
CA LEU A 76 -15.56 11.88 -1.85
C LEU A 76 -16.11 11.32 -3.18
N GLY A 77 -16.05 10.00 -3.39
CA GLY A 77 -16.60 9.33 -4.55
C GLY A 77 -18.12 9.50 -4.65
N ALA A 78 -18.83 9.33 -3.53
CA ALA A 78 -20.28 9.60 -3.48
C ALA A 78 -20.61 11.07 -3.78
N ALA A 79 -19.82 12.01 -3.24
CA ALA A 79 -19.97 13.44 -3.52
C ALA A 79 -19.73 13.77 -5.01
N TYR A 80 -18.76 13.13 -5.64
CA TYR A 80 -18.50 13.29 -7.08
C TYR A 80 -19.65 12.78 -7.93
N LEU A 81 -20.23 11.61 -7.60
CA LEU A 81 -21.39 11.07 -8.32
C LEU A 81 -22.59 11.99 -8.18
N ALA A 82 -22.88 12.47 -6.98
CA ALA A 82 -23.96 13.43 -6.73
C ALA A 82 -23.73 14.75 -7.51
N GLY A 83 -22.51 15.27 -7.48
CA GLY A 83 -22.15 16.48 -8.21
C GLY A 83 -22.26 16.37 -9.72
N LEU A 84 -21.93 15.20 -10.29
CA LEU A 84 -22.18 14.91 -11.72
C LEU A 84 -23.68 14.85 -12.03
N ALA A 85 -24.47 14.19 -11.19
CA ALA A 85 -25.90 14.05 -11.38
C ALA A 85 -26.65 15.39 -11.30
N THR A 86 -26.20 16.30 -10.45
CA THR A 86 -26.80 17.65 -10.27
C THR A 86 -26.21 18.70 -11.20
N GLY A 87 -25.20 18.37 -12.01
CA GLY A 87 -24.52 19.31 -12.91
C GLY A 87 -23.54 20.27 -12.22
N TYR A 88 -23.20 20.02 -10.96
CA TYR A 88 -22.14 20.78 -10.25
C TYR A 88 -20.76 20.55 -10.93
N TRP A 89 -20.44 19.30 -11.27
CA TRP A 89 -19.32 18.94 -12.11
C TRP A 89 -19.81 18.69 -13.54
N LYS A 90 -19.14 19.27 -14.53
CA LYS A 90 -19.52 19.09 -15.94
C LYS A 90 -19.25 17.68 -16.44
N ASP A 91 -18.11 17.13 -16.06
CA ASP A 91 -17.65 15.81 -16.47
C ASP A 91 -16.57 15.28 -15.53
N LYS A 92 -16.11 14.05 -15.78
CA LYS A 92 -15.01 13.42 -15.03
C LYS A 92 -13.69 14.17 -15.13
N LYS A 93 -13.44 14.90 -16.23
CA LYS A 93 -12.21 15.68 -16.43
C LYS A 93 -12.17 16.87 -15.47
N ASP A 94 -13.32 17.46 -15.20
CA ASP A 94 -13.47 18.56 -14.25
C ASP A 94 -13.16 18.09 -12.82
N ILE A 95 -13.62 16.92 -12.44
CA ILE A 95 -13.26 16.27 -11.16
C ILE A 95 -11.75 16.02 -11.06
N ILE A 96 -11.14 15.46 -12.11
CA ILE A 96 -9.72 15.13 -12.14
C ILE A 96 -8.86 16.37 -11.96
N LYS A 97 -9.23 17.51 -12.58
CA LYS A 97 -8.50 18.79 -12.44
C LYS A 97 -8.48 19.30 -11.00
N ASN A 98 -9.55 19.00 -10.24
CA ASN A 98 -9.68 19.42 -8.85
C ASN A 98 -9.10 18.39 -7.85
N SER A 99 -8.70 17.21 -8.34
CA SER A 99 -8.03 16.21 -7.53
C SER A 99 -6.57 16.59 -7.31
N THR A 100 -6.21 16.82 -6.05
CA THR A 100 -4.85 17.21 -5.66
C THR A 100 -4.09 16.04 -5.03
N ILE A 101 -2.78 15.96 -5.33
CA ILE A 101 -1.87 15.00 -4.72
C ILE A 101 -1.19 15.70 -3.56
N GLU A 102 -1.26 15.11 -2.36
CA GLU A 102 -0.55 15.63 -1.19
C GLU A 102 0.91 15.21 -1.23
N ARG A 103 1.16 13.90 -1.50
CA ARG A 103 2.52 13.37 -1.47
C ARG A 103 2.71 12.16 -2.38
N LYS A 104 3.93 12.07 -2.93
CA LYS A 104 4.45 10.90 -3.62
C LYS A 104 5.60 10.31 -2.82
N PHE A 105 5.64 8.99 -2.72
CA PHE A 105 6.73 8.23 -2.11
C PHE A 105 7.37 7.40 -3.21
N GLU A 106 8.66 7.59 -3.39
CA GLU A 106 9.48 6.82 -4.33
C GLU A 106 10.28 5.76 -3.57
N ASN A 107 10.62 4.68 -4.27
CA ASN A 107 11.54 3.68 -3.72
C ASN A 107 12.89 4.33 -3.37
N LYS A 108 13.37 4.06 -2.16
CA LYS A 108 14.69 4.49 -1.64
C LYS A 108 15.53 3.32 -1.15
N MET A 109 14.96 2.12 -1.16
CA MET A 109 15.66 0.92 -0.71
C MET A 109 16.37 0.27 -1.89
N ASP A 110 17.57 -0.20 -1.65
CA ASP A 110 18.32 -1.01 -2.58
C ASP A 110 17.58 -2.33 -2.88
N SER A 111 17.55 -2.74 -4.15
CA SER A 111 16.82 -3.93 -4.61
C SER A 111 17.30 -5.22 -3.94
N GLU A 112 18.58 -5.34 -3.62
CA GLU A 112 19.13 -6.49 -2.90
C GLU A 112 18.49 -6.62 -1.50
N LYS A 113 18.35 -5.48 -0.83
CA LYS A 113 17.70 -5.40 0.49
C LYS A 113 16.20 -5.68 0.39
N VAL A 114 15.53 -5.19 -0.65
CA VAL A 114 14.12 -5.50 -0.93
C VAL A 114 13.92 -7.01 -1.06
N GLN A 115 14.72 -7.68 -1.89
CA GLN A 115 14.64 -9.12 -2.10
C GLN A 115 14.90 -9.92 -0.81
N LYS A 116 15.84 -9.46 0.01
CA LYS A 116 16.09 -10.08 1.33
C LYS A 116 14.87 -9.99 2.25
N TYR A 117 14.18 -8.86 2.25
CA TYR A 117 12.98 -8.65 3.07
C TYR A 117 11.82 -9.50 2.58
N ILE A 118 11.55 -9.53 1.28
CA ILE A 118 10.50 -10.34 0.66
C ILE A 118 10.74 -11.84 0.94
N LYS A 119 11.98 -12.31 0.78
CA LYS A 119 12.35 -13.70 1.12
C LYS A 119 12.11 -14.01 2.59
N GLY A 120 12.38 -13.05 3.48
CA GLY A 120 12.11 -13.17 4.91
C GLY A 120 10.60 -13.26 5.20
N TRP A 121 9.80 -12.42 4.55
CA TRP A 121 8.35 -12.44 4.62
C TRP A 121 7.76 -13.78 4.19
N HIS A 122 8.08 -14.24 2.99
CA HIS A 122 7.55 -15.52 2.48
C HIS A 122 7.95 -16.71 3.36
N ARG A 123 9.16 -16.68 3.94
CA ARG A 123 9.57 -17.70 4.92
C ARG A 123 8.72 -17.65 6.18
N ALA A 124 8.40 -16.45 6.70
CA ALA A 124 7.57 -16.31 7.90
C ALA A 124 6.13 -16.79 7.63
N VAL A 125 5.55 -16.43 6.47
CA VAL A 125 4.23 -16.90 6.04
C VAL A 125 4.22 -18.43 5.95
N LYS A 126 5.24 -19.05 5.33
CA LYS A 126 5.35 -20.50 5.23
C LYS A 126 5.39 -21.16 6.61
N CYS A 127 6.11 -20.60 7.58
CA CYS A 127 6.13 -21.12 8.95
C CYS A 127 4.75 -21.07 9.62
N ALA A 128 3.99 -19.98 9.39
CA ALA A 128 2.64 -19.84 9.93
C ALA A 128 1.66 -20.84 9.29
N LEU A 129 1.76 -21.09 7.99
CA LEU A 129 0.93 -22.08 7.28
C LEU A 129 1.19 -23.49 7.77
N VAL A 130 2.46 -23.89 7.92
CA VAL A 130 2.83 -25.22 8.46
C VAL A 130 2.25 -25.44 9.86
N TYR A 131 2.25 -24.41 10.71
CA TYR A 131 1.62 -24.52 12.03
C TYR A 131 0.09 -24.68 11.95
N ALA A 132 -0.56 -24.01 11.01
CA ALA A 132 -2.01 -24.10 10.83
C ALA A 132 -2.47 -25.45 10.23
N ASP A 133 -1.62 -26.12 9.44
CA ASP A 133 -1.92 -27.43 8.85
C ASP A 133 -1.84 -28.59 9.88
N GLU A 134 -1.30 -28.34 11.08
CA GLU A 134 -1.19 -29.32 12.17
C GLU A 134 -2.40 -29.31 13.13
N GLU A 135 -3.34 -28.39 12.98
CA GLU A 135 -4.61 -28.30 13.73
C GLU A 135 -5.79 -28.87 12.89
#